data_d4d467e113450e797e4226b899c712a0
#
_entry.id   d4d467e113450e797e4226b899c712a0
#
_cell.length_a   1.000
_cell.length_b   1.000
_cell.length_c   1.000
_cell.angle_alpha   90.00
_cell.angle_beta   90.00
_cell.angle_gamma   90.00
#
_symmetry.space_group_name_H-M   'P 1'
#
loop_
_entity.id
_entity.type
_entity.pdbx_description
1 polymer ?
#
loop_
_entity_poly.entity_id
_entity_poly.type
_entity_poly.pdbx_seq_one_letter_code
_entity_poly.pdbx_strand_id
1 'polypeptide(L)'
;MREERGWSRNVFAAVERTLVLLLAEHPADEPVAYAQLDRLRGRGRSIKRTAEVLTELGLLDEQRPKAILAWTDRRTSTLPANFKTDVRDWLTWLHTGDARTRPRSDTTLYVYLGTVQPILESWATTRKHLREVTREEAHAAVEALRGRRLSNTVTALKSLFRFATKHRRIFANPTTQLHPGAHPYPERLPLDEFALKSAVSAAVTPALRLVVALAAIHAARPRTIRQLALDDIDLPGGSSSTASPALSTS
;
A
#
# COMPACT_ATOMS: atom_id res chain seq x y z
N MET A 1 3.71 8.97 28.95
CA MET A 1 2.82 8.35 27.92
C MET A 1 1.98 9.36 27.12
N ARG A 2 1.17 10.23 27.73
CA ARG A 2 0.34 11.20 26.98
C ARG A 2 1.17 12.28 26.30
N GLU A 3 2.12 12.90 27.00
CA GLU A 3 3.00 13.96 26.51
C GLU A 3 4.01 13.41 25.50
N GLU A 4 4.59 12.30 25.75
CA GLU A 4 5.54 11.60 24.85
C GLU A 4 4.94 11.26 23.49
N ARG A 5 3.64 10.99 23.41
CA ARG A 5 2.95 10.61 22.17
C ARG A 5 2.22 11.77 21.51
N GLY A 6 2.22 12.96 22.09
CA GLY A 6 1.51 14.13 21.56
C GLY A 6 -0.01 13.93 21.42
N TRP A 7 -0.63 13.03 22.20
CA TRP A 7 -2.05 12.76 22.09
C TRP A 7 -2.90 13.84 22.77
N SER A 8 -3.99 14.23 22.11
CA SER A 8 -4.99 15.09 22.74
C SER A 8 -5.68 14.37 23.92
N ARG A 9 -6.27 15.14 24.86
CA ARG A 9 -7.02 14.59 26.02
C ARG A 9 -8.11 13.61 25.56
N ASN A 10 -8.79 13.90 24.47
CA ASN A 10 -9.87 13.07 23.95
C ASN A 10 -9.38 11.71 23.42
N VAL A 11 -8.21 11.70 22.76
CA VAL A 11 -7.58 10.45 22.28
C VAL A 11 -7.13 9.62 23.45
N PHE A 12 -6.48 10.22 24.46
CA PHE A 12 -6.05 9.52 25.66
C PHE A 12 -7.23 8.88 26.41
N ALA A 13 -8.28 9.65 26.67
CA ALA A 13 -9.50 9.16 27.32
C ALA A 13 -10.23 8.05 26.52
N ALA A 14 -10.13 8.10 25.17
CA ALA A 14 -10.69 7.05 24.32
C ALA A 14 -9.88 5.75 24.41
N VAL A 15 -8.55 5.83 24.49
CA VAL A 15 -7.65 4.67 24.69
C VAL A 15 -7.87 4.07 26.07
N GLU A 16 -7.87 4.90 27.12
CA GLU A 16 -8.10 4.47 28.50
C GLU A 16 -9.42 3.71 28.65
N ARG A 17 -10.53 4.26 28.18
CA ARG A 17 -11.84 3.58 28.17
C ARG A 17 -11.82 2.26 27.44
N THR A 18 -11.10 2.19 26.32
CA THR A 18 -11.01 0.95 25.55
C THR A 18 -10.20 -0.09 26.31
N LEU A 19 -9.10 0.29 26.95
CA LEU A 19 -8.27 -0.59 27.77
C LEU A 19 -9.04 -1.10 29.00
N VAL A 20 -9.73 -0.22 29.71
CA VAL A 20 -10.55 -0.60 30.87
C VAL A 20 -11.60 -1.65 30.51
N LEU A 21 -12.33 -1.43 29.40
CA LEU A 21 -13.33 -2.39 28.94
C LEU A 21 -12.72 -3.72 28.47
N LEU A 22 -11.55 -3.65 27.84
CA LEU A 22 -10.87 -4.83 27.32
C LEU A 22 -10.31 -5.70 28.44
N LEU A 23 -9.66 -5.06 29.42
CA LEU A 23 -8.95 -5.75 30.50
C LEU A 23 -9.83 -6.15 31.69
N ALA A 24 -11.06 -5.62 31.79
CA ALA A 24 -11.98 -5.93 32.87
C ALA A 24 -12.30 -7.43 32.96
N GLU A 25 -12.35 -8.14 31.83
CA GLU A 25 -12.69 -9.56 31.75
C GLU A 25 -11.54 -10.41 31.17
N HIS A 26 -10.36 -9.79 30.94
CA HIS A 26 -9.24 -10.46 30.28
C HIS A 26 -8.26 -11.05 31.30
N PRO A 27 -7.85 -12.32 31.18
CA PRO A 27 -6.85 -12.93 32.07
C PRO A 27 -5.52 -12.16 32.00
N ALA A 28 -4.87 -11.97 33.14
CA ALA A 28 -3.66 -11.13 33.24
C ALA A 28 -2.45 -11.65 32.45
N ASP A 29 -2.39 -12.96 32.23
CA ASP A 29 -1.25 -13.66 31.66
C ASP A 29 -1.45 -14.03 30.17
N GLU A 30 -2.57 -13.67 29.56
CA GLU A 30 -2.84 -14.00 28.16
C GLU A 30 -2.67 -12.77 27.25
N PRO A 31 -2.09 -12.94 26.05
CA PRO A 31 -2.07 -11.86 25.08
C PRO A 31 -3.47 -11.59 24.53
N VAL A 32 -3.80 -10.31 24.38
CA VAL A 32 -5.11 -9.85 23.86
C VAL A 32 -5.19 -10.14 22.37
N ALA A 33 -6.14 -10.96 21.94
CA ALA A 33 -6.38 -11.16 20.51
C ALA A 33 -6.98 -9.88 19.89
N TYR A 34 -6.46 -9.48 18.71
CA TYR A 34 -6.98 -8.29 18.02
C TYR A 34 -8.50 -8.34 17.77
N ALA A 35 -9.07 -9.52 17.57
CA ALA A 35 -10.51 -9.70 17.39
C ALA A 35 -11.34 -9.27 18.63
N GLN A 36 -10.81 -9.44 19.84
CA GLN A 36 -11.45 -8.96 21.07
C GLN A 36 -11.45 -7.44 21.11
N LEU A 37 -10.32 -6.81 20.75
CA LEU A 37 -10.21 -5.37 20.65
C LEU A 37 -11.14 -4.79 19.58
N ASP A 38 -11.26 -5.44 18.42
CA ASP A 38 -12.12 -4.97 17.32
C ASP A 38 -13.62 -5.04 17.65
N ARG A 39 -14.05 -5.98 18.49
CA ARG A 39 -15.43 -6.05 18.99
C ARG A 39 -15.83 -4.82 19.83
N LEU A 40 -14.84 -4.16 20.43
CA LEU A 40 -15.06 -2.94 21.21
C LEU A 40 -15.18 -1.68 20.34
N ARG A 41 -15.21 -1.80 19.02
CA ARG A 41 -15.35 -0.67 18.10
C ARG A 41 -16.66 0.09 18.38
N GLY A 42 -16.54 1.40 18.65
CA GLY A 42 -17.69 2.22 18.97
C GLY A 42 -17.36 3.68 19.29
N ARG A 43 -18.40 4.47 19.53
CA ARG A 43 -18.28 5.89 19.79
C ARG A 43 -17.44 6.16 21.05
N GLY A 44 -16.46 7.06 20.94
CA GLY A 44 -15.58 7.42 22.06
C GLY A 44 -14.51 6.39 22.42
N ARG A 45 -14.22 5.43 21.53
CA ARG A 45 -13.19 4.39 21.69
C ARG A 45 -12.16 4.51 20.56
N SER A 46 -10.91 4.13 20.81
CA SER A 46 -9.83 4.23 19.83
C SER A 46 -9.11 2.90 19.63
N ILE A 47 -9.69 2.03 18.83
CA ILE A 47 -9.14 0.69 18.55
C ILE A 47 -7.70 0.76 18.03
N LYS A 48 -7.44 1.65 17.05
CA LYS A 48 -6.12 1.78 16.45
C LYS A 48 -5.05 2.16 17.49
N ARG A 49 -5.32 3.19 18.28
CA ARG A 49 -4.36 3.67 19.30
C ARG A 49 -4.19 2.72 20.46
N THR A 50 -5.25 2.02 20.85
CA THR A 50 -5.18 0.97 21.87
C THR A 50 -4.36 -0.22 21.37
N ALA A 51 -4.53 -0.63 20.10
CA ALA A 51 -3.69 -1.66 19.48
C ALA A 51 -2.20 -1.26 19.46
N GLU A 52 -1.88 -0.01 19.12
CA GLU A 52 -0.50 0.52 19.16
C GLU A 52 0.11 0.37 20.57
N VAL A 53 -0.64 0.70 21.62
CA VAL A 53 -0.19 0.55 23.02
C VAL A 53 0.04 -0.91 23.39
N LEU A 54 -0.92 -1.79 23.07
CA LEU A 54 -0.81 -3.21 23.39
C LEU A 54 0.34 -3.88 22.62
N THR A 55 0.58 -3.47 21.36
CA THR A 55 1.72 -3.95 20.57
C THR A 55 3.06 -3.56 21.20
N GLU A 56 3.21 -2.31 21.64
CA GLU A 56 4.44 -1.84 22.31
C GLU A 56 4.69 -2.53 23.66
N LEU A 57 3.62 -2.89 24.36
CA LEU A 57 3.70 -3.66 25.60
C LEU A 57 3.91 -5.17 25.37
N GLY A 58 3.90 -5.64 24.12
CA GLY A 58 3.98 -7.07 23.80
C GLY A 58 2.75 -7.87 24.21
N LEU A 59 1.64 -7.20 24.47
CA LEU A 59 0.38 -7.81 24.97
C LEU A 59 -0.65 -8.05 23.86
N LEU A 60 -0.37 -7.66 22.60
CA LEU A 60 -1.29 -7.88 21.47
C LEU A 60 -0.88 -9.13 20.69
N ASP A 61 -1.77 -10.11 20.63
CA ASP A 61 -1.70 -11.17 19.62
C ASP A 61 -2.25 -10.62 18.30
N GLU A 62 -1.33 -10.28 17.40
CA GLU A 62 -1.64 -9.65 16.11
C GLU A 62 -2.09 -10.67 15.06
N GLN A 63 -3.09 -11.48 15.35
CA GLN A 63 -3.78 -12.30 14.34
C GLN A 63 -4.73 -11.46 13.47
N ARG A 64 -4.33 -10.22 13.16
CA ARG A 64 -5.10 -9.37 12.27
C ARG A 64 -5.06 -9.97 10.87
N PRO A 65 -6.18 -10.39 10.28
CA PRO A 65 -6.16 -10.59 8.84
C PRO A 65 -5.70 -9.26 8.24
N LYS A 66 -4.57 -9.30 7.51
CA LYS A 66 -4.00 -8.09 6.91
C LYS A 66 -5.15 -7.33 6.25
N ALA A 67 -5.30 -6.05 6.55
CA ALA A 67 -6.43 -5.22 6.09
C ALA A 67 -6.66 -5.34 4.57
N ILE A 68 -5.57 -5.57 3.84
CA ILE A 68 -5.58 -5.82 2.40
C ILE A 68 -6.31 -7.13 2.03
N LEU A 69 -6.18 -8.20 2.80
CA LEU A 69 -6.85 -9.48 2.52
C LEU A 69 -8.35 -9.37 2.77
N ALA A 70 -8.75 -8.76 3.89
CA ALA A 70 -10.15 -8.49 4.18
C ALA A 70 -10.80 -7.56 3.15
N TRP A 71 -10.05 -6.58 2.65
CA TRP A 71 -10.49 -5.73 1.55
C TRP A 71 -10.63 -6.52 0.25
N THR A 72 -9.67 -7.38 -0.07
CA THR A 72 -9.72 -8.27 -1.25
C THR A 72 -10.96 -9.16 -1.20
N ASP A 73 -11.23 -9.80 -0.07
CA ASP A 73 -12.40 -10.68 0.09
C ASP A 73 -13.72 -9.94 -0.13
N ARG A 74 -13.84 -8.71 0.37
CA ARG A 74 -15.02 -7.86 0.13
C ARG A 74 -15.14 -7.47 -1.35
N ARG A 75 -14.03 -7.06 -1.97
CA ARG A 75 -14.05 -6.60 -3.37
C ARG A 75 -14.31 -7.72 -4.37
N THR A 76 -13.90 -8.93 -4.04
CA THR A 76 -14.10 -10.12 -4.91
C THR A 76 -15.36 -10.92 -4.55
N SER A 77 -16.20 -10.42 -3.63
CA SER A 77 -17.41 -11.14 -3.19
C SER A 77 -18.42 -11.37 -4.30
N THR A 78 -18.45 -10.51 -5.32
CA THR A 78 -19.32 -10.62 -6.51
C THR A 78 -18.83 -11.65 -7.53
N LEU A 79 -17.56 -12.06 -7.45
CA LEU A 79 -16.98 -13.02 -8.38
C LEU A 79 -17.37 -14.46 -8.02
N PRO A 80 -17.59 -15.35 -9.02
CA PRO A 80 -17.73 -16.78 -8.79
C PRO A 80 -16.53 -17.37 -8.06
N ALA A 81 -16.75 -18.44 -7.30
CA ALA A 81 -15.75 -19.03 -6.39
C ALA A 81 -14.39 -19.29 -7.05
N ASN A 82 -14.38 -19.78 -8.28
CA ASN A 82 -13.15 -20.10 -9.02
C ASN A 82 -12.34 -18.84 -9.36
N PHE A 83 -13.01 -17.79 -9.87
CA PHE A 83 -12.37 -16.49 -10.12
C PHE A 83 -11.88 -15.84 -8.82
N LYS A 84 -12.72 -15.87 -7.78
CA LYS A 84 -12.40 -15.33 -6.47
C LYS A 84 -11.13 -15.96 -5.88
N THR A 85 -11.02 -17.29 -5.94
CA THR A 85 -9.85 -18.04 -5.46
C THR A 85 -8.58 -17.62 -6.22
N ASP A 86 -8.64 -17.58 -7.55
CA ASP A 86 -7.49 -17.22 -8.38
C ASP A 86 -7.03 -15.78 -8.12
N VAL A 87 -7.95 -14.85 -7.99
CA VAL A 87 -7.66 -13.42 -7.72
C VAL A 87 -7.10 -13.23 -6.32
N ARG A 88 -7.68 -13.90 -5.33
CA ARG A 88 -7.22 -13.83 -3.93
C ARG A 88 -5.78 -14.33 -3.80
N ASP A 89 -5.50 -15.49 -4.39
CA ASP A 89 -4.17 -16.10 -4.32
C ASP A 89 -3.14 -15.25 -5.08
N TRP A 90 -3.52 -14.67 -6.23
CA TRP A 90 -2.67 -13.72 -6.95
C TRP A 90 -2.33 -12.49 -6.11
N LEU A 91 -3.32 -11.86 -5.47
CA LEU A 91 -3.08 -10.67 -4.63
C LEU A 91 -2.28 -11.02 -3.38
N THR A 92 -2.51 -12.19 -2.77
CA THR A 92 -1.70 -12.71 -1.68
C THR A 92 -0.25 -12.89 -2.11
N TRP A 93 -0.01 -13.51 -3.26
CA TRP A 93 1.32 -13.68 -3.83
C TRP A 93 2.02 -12.35 -4.10
N LEU A 94 1.30 -11.35 -4.63
CA LEU A 94 1.85 -10.01 -4.82
C LEU A 94 2.21 -9.32 -3.50
N HIS A 95 1.38 -9.53 -2.47
CA HIS A 95 1.57 -8.91 -1.16
C HIS A 95 2.75 -9.52 -0.40
N THR A 96 2.88 -10.85 -0.45
CA THR A 96 3.96 -11.57 0.27
C THR A 96 5.26 -11.63 -0.52
N GLY A 97 5.17 -11.59 -1.85
CA GLY A 97 6.29 -11.89 -2.72
C GLY A 97 6.66 -13.37 -2.72
N ASP A 98 7.74 -13.72 -3.39
CA ASP A 98 8.41 -15.02 -3.35
C ASP A 98 9.92 -14.85 -3.58
N ALA A 99 10.68 -15.96 -3.65
CA ALA A 99 12.13 -15.95 -3.82
C ALA A 99 12.64 -15.12 -5.03
N ARG A 100 11.77 -14.89 -6.05
CA ARG A 100 12.10 -14.14 -7.27
C ARG A 100 11.27 -12.89 -7.46
N THR A 101 10.29 -12.62 -6.60
CA THR A 101 9.34 -11.53 -6.74
C THR A 101 9.26 -10.75 -5.43
N ARG A 102 9.67 -9.48 -5.48
CA ARG A 102 9.57 -8.60 -4.30
C ARG A 102 8.10 -8.30 -3.95
N PRO A 103 7.76 -8.22 -2.67
CA PRO A 103 6.44 -7.79 -2.22
C PRO A 103 6.03 -6.47 -2.86
N ARG A 104 4.75 -6.34 -3.22
CA ARG A 104 4.18 -5.11 -3.74
C ARG A 104 3.47 -4.33 -2.63
N SER A 105 3.45 -3.01 -2.75
CA SER A 105 2.73 -2.16 -1.80
C SER A 105 1.22 -2.36 -1.93
N ASP A 106 0.49 -2.13 -0.84
CA ASP A 106 -0.98 -2.18 -0.82
C ASP A 106 -1.60 -1.27 -1.87
N THR A 107 -1.01 -0.09 -2.10
CA THR A 107 -1.45 0.82 -3.17
C THR A 107 -1.41 0.17 -4.55
N THR A 108 -0.37 -0.64 -4.84
CA THR A 108 -0.29 -1.39 -6.10
C THR A 108 -1.42 -2.42 -6.21
N LEU A 109 -1.73 -3.12 -5.12
CA LEU A 109 -2.80 -4.11 -5.08
C LEU A 109 -4.16 -3.44 -5.29
N TYR A 110 -4.41 -2.29 -4.64
CA TYR A 110 -5.63 -1.51 -4.85
C TYR A 110 -5.81 -1.09 -6.32
N VAL A 111 -4.75 -0.58 -6.94
CA VAL A 111 -4.78 -0.18 -8.36
C VAL A 111 -5.02 -1.41 -9.24
N TYR A 112 -4.31 -2.49 -9.01
CA TYR A 112 -4.43 -3.69 -9.82
C TYR A 112 -5.84 -4.29 -9.77
N LEU A 113 -6.36 -4.58 -8.58
CA LEU A 113 -7.70 -5.12 -8.46
C LEU A 113 -8.76 -4.14 -8.99
N GLY A 114 -8.64 -2.85 -8.66
CA GLY A 114 -9.59 -1.84 -9.12
C GLY A 114 -9.69 -1.72 -10.64
N THR A 115 -8.59 -1.99 -11.36
CA THR A 115 -8.59 -1.94 -12.83
C THR A 115 -9.07 -3.24 -13.48
N VAL A 116 -8.78 -4.41 -12.90
CA VAL A 116 -9.17 -5.70 -13.50
C VAL A 116 -10.53 -6.20 -13.06
N GLN A 117 -11.05 -5.78 -11.91
CA GLN A 117 -12.32 -6.27 -11.37
C GLN A 117 -13.49 -6.16 -12.34
N PRO A 118 -13.75 -5.02 -13.01
CA PRO A 118 -14.87 -4.93 -13.98
C PRO A 118 -14.72 -5.90 -15.15
N ILE A 119 -13.48 -6.17 -15.56
CA ILE A 119 -13.16 -7.12 -16.63
C ILE A 119 -13.43 -8.55 -16.17
N LEU A 120 -12.99 -8.89 -14.94
CA LEU A 120 -13.24 -10.20 -14.35
C LEU A 120 -14.74 -10.46 -14.15
N GLU A 121 -15.49 -9.45 -13.70
CA GLU A 121 -16.94 -9.53 -13.56
C GLU A 121 -17.62 -9.78 -14.92
N SER A 122 -17.17 -9.09 -15.97
CA SER A 122 -17.66 -9.31 -17.33
C SER A 122 -17.36 -10.73 -17.84
N TRP A 123 -16.12 -11.20 -17.66
CA TRP A 123 -15.76 -12.58 -18.04
C TRP A 123 -16.52 -13.64 -17.25
N ALA A 124 -16.76 -13.39 -15.96
CA ALA A 124 -17.48 -14.30 -15.08
C ALA A 124 -18.96 -14.52 -15.49
N THR A 125 -19.52 -13.67 -16.35
CA THR A 125 -20.88 -13.89 -16.91
C THR A 125 -20.93 -15.04 -17.91
N THR A 126 -19.84 -15.30 -18.61
CA THR A 126 -19.77 -16.31 -19.70
C THR A 126 -18.77 -17.43 -19.46
N ARG A 127 -17.81 -17.21 -18.55
CA ARG A 127 -16.72 -18.14 -18.24
C ARG A 127 -16.79 -18.62 -16.80
N LYS A 128 -16.43 -19.88 -16.57
CA LYS A 128 -16.38 -20.47 -15.22
C LYS A 128 -15.00 -20.36 -14.59
N HIS A 129 -13.95 -20.27 -15.41
CA HIS A 129 -12.55 -20.24 -14.95
C HIS A 129 -11.71 -19.27 -15.76
N LEU A 130 -10.65 -18.73 -15.16
CA LEU A 130 -9.66 -17.88 -15.85
C LEU A 130 -8.99 -18.61 -17.03
N ARG A 131 -8.85 -19.93 -16.98
CA ARG A 131 -8.25 -20.73 -18.06
C ARG A 131 -9.07 -20.74 -19.36
N GLU A 132 -10.33 -20.34 -19.29
CA GLU A 132 -11.25 -20.30 -20.44
C GLU A 132 -11.18 -18.95 -21.19
N VAL A 133 -10.52 -17.96 -20.59
CA VAL A 133 -10.37 -16.64 -21.20
C VAL A 133 -9.43 -16.72 -22.40
N THR A 134 -9.91 -16.31 -23.55
CA THR A 134 -9.15 -16.33 -24.80
C THR A 134 -8.30 -15.08 -24.99
N ARG A 135 -7.43 -15.11 -25.97
CA ARG A 135 -6.61 -13.96 -26.35
C ARG A 135 -7.48 -12.81 -26.88
N GLU A 136 -8.47 -13.15 -27.68
CA GLU A 136 -9.42 -12.21 -28.27
C GLU A 136 -10.21 -11.46 -27.19
N GLU A 137 -10.68 -12.18 -26.17
CA GLU A 137 -11.37 -11.60 -25.02
C GLU A 137 -10.45 -10.67 -24.21
N ALA A 138 -9.18 -11.06 -24.02
CA ALA A 138 -8.20 -10.22 -23.34
C ALA A 138 -7.90 -8.95 -24.13
N HIS A 139 -7.83 -9.01 -25.46
CA HIS A 139 -7.66 -7.84 -26.33
C HIS A 139 -8.89 -6.94 -26.30
N ALA A 140 -10.08 -7.48 -26.49
CA ALA A 140 -11.33 -6.75 -26.47
C ALA A 140 -11.54 -5.97 -25.14
N ALA A 141 -11.15 -6.60 -24.02
CA ALA A 141 -11.27 -5.98 -22.69
C ALA A 141 -10.44 -4.68 -22.54
N VAL A 142 -9.40 -4.49 -23.34
CA VAL A 142 -8.53 -3.31 -23.25
C VAL A 142 -8.63 -2.37 -24.44
N GLU A 143 -9.33 -2.77 -25.49
CA GLU A 143 -9.40 -2.06 -26.77
C GLU A 143 -9.92 -0.62 -26.65
N ALA A 144 -10.96 -0.42 -25.82
CA ALA A 144 -11.55 0.90 -25.57
C ALA A 144 -10.76 1.75 -24.57
N LEU A 145 -9.76 1.17 -23.89
CA LEU A 145 -9.00 1.89 -22.87
C LEU A 145 -7.91 2.76 -23.51
N ARG A 146 -7.58 3.87 -22.84
CA ARG A 146 -6.54 4.80 -23.31
C ARG A 146 -5.66 5.27 -22.12
N GLY A 147 -4.47 5.76 -22.45
CA GLY A 147 -3.56 6.40 -21.51
C GLY A 147 -3.23 5.56 -20.28
N ARG A 148 -3.27 6.18 -19.10
CA ARG A 148 -2.91 5.54 -17.83
C ARG A 148 -3.82 4.36 -17.48
N ARG A 149 -5.10 4.44 -17.84
CA ARG A 149 -6.04 3.35 -17.57
C ARG A 149 -5.68 2.11 -18.37
N LEU A 150 -5.36 2.24 -19.66
CA LEU A 150 -4.86 1.16 -20.50
C LEU A 150 -3.59 0.55 -19.89
N SER A 151 -2.58 1.38 -19.60
CA SER A 151 -1.31 0.92 -19.05
C SER A 151 -1.46 0.15 -17.75
N ASN A 152 -2.23 0.67 -16.79
CA ASN A 152 -2.48 0.01 -15.51
C ASN A 152 -3.23 -1.32 -15.69
N THR A 153 -4.27 -1.33 -16.53
CA THR A 153 -5.07 -2.54 -16.78
C THR A 153 -4.25 -3.63 -17.45
N VAL A 154 -3.50 -3.29 -18.51
CA VAL A 154 -2.63 -4.26 -19.18
C VAL A 154 -1.56 -4.80 -18.23
N THR A 155 -0.95 -3.94 -17.41
CA THR A 155 0.05 -4.35 -16.42
C THR A 155 -0.55 -5.31 -15.38
N ALA A 156 -1.74 -5.01 -14.89
CA ALA A 156 -2.44 -5.84 -13.91
C ALA A 156 -2.87 -7.18 -14.50
N LEU A 157 -3.47 -7.20 -15.73
CA LEU A 157 -3.83 -8.43 -16.43
C LEU A 157 -2.60 -9.30 -16.72
N LYS A 158 -1.52 -8.71 -17.22
CA LYS A 158 -0.25 -9.45 -17.42
C LYS A 158 0.27 -10.05 -16.12
N SER A 159 0.15 -9.33 -15.02
CA SER A 159 0.54 -9.82 -13.70
C SER A 159 -0.32 -11.00 -13.25
N LEU A 160 -1.64 -10.90 -13.37
CA LEU A 160 -2.60 -11.97 -13.04
C LEU A 160 -2.35 -13.24 -13.86
N PHE A 161 -2.26 -13.11 -15.17
CA PHE A 161 -2.08 -14.26 -16.04
C PHE A 161 -0.67 -14.86 -15.96
N ARG A 162 0.36 -14.07 -15.66
CA ARG A 162 1.69 -14.59 -15.32
C ARG A 162 1.66 -15.43 -14.05
N PHE A 163 0.98 -14.95 -13.01
CA PHE A 163 0.75 -15.71 -11.79
C PHE A 163 0.03 -17.03 -12.10
N ALA A 164 -1.08 -16.98 -12.85
CA ALA A 164 -1.86 -18.14 -13.19
C ALA A 164 -1.06 -19.19 -14.01
N THR A 165 -0.22 -18.75 -14.95
CA THR A 165 0.70 -19.63 -15.69
C THR A 165 1.77 -20.22 -14.76
N LYS A 166 2.41 -19.40 -13.94
CA LYS A 166 3.45 -19.85 -13.00
C LYS A 166 2.94 -20.93 -12.03
N HIS A 167 1.71 -20.77 -11.57
CA HIS A 167 1.05 -21.72 -10.65
C HIS A 167 0.23 -22.81 -11.37
N ARG A 168 0.44 -23.01 -12.68
CA ARG A 168 -0.17 -24.07 -13.51
C ARG A 168 -1.71 -24.07 -13.48
N ARG A 169 -2.33 -22.90 -13.30
CA ARG A 169 -3.80 -22.74 -13.33
C ARG A 169 -4.33 -22.57 -14.74
N ILE A 170 -3.45 -22.10 -15.63
CA ILE A 170 -3.72 -21.96 -17.08
C ILE A 170 -2.54 -22.53 -17.87
N PHE A 171 -2.84 -23.02 -19.09
CA PHE A 171 -1.82 -23.57 -19.98
C PHE A 171 -1.16 -22.49 -20.84
N ALA A 172 -1.93 -21.59 -21.39
CA ALA A 172 -1.44 -20.50 -22.24
C ALA A 172 -1.82 -19.14 -21.66
N ASN A 173 -0.89 -18.19 -21.73
CA ASN A 173 -1.14 -16.82 -21.24
C ASN A 173 -1.80 -15.98 -22.35
N PRO A 174 -3.08 -15.59 -22.22
CA PRO A 174 -3.78 -14.82 -23.25
C PRO A 174 -3.29 -13.36 -23.37
N THR A 175 -2.50 -12.87 -22.41
CA THR A 175 -2.06 -11.47 -22.38
C THR A 175 -0.66 -11.24 -22.97
N THR A 176 -0.04 -12.24 -23.59
CA THR A 176 1.34 -12.13 -24.11
C THR A 176 1.52 -10.99 -25.10
N GLN A 177 0.54 -10.78 -25.97
CA GLN A 177 0.57 -9.74 -27.00
C GLN A 177 -0.05 -8.40 -26.59
N LEU A 178 -0.59 -8.28 -25.38
CA LEU A 178 -1.07 -6.99 -24.90
C LEU A 178 0.10 -6.04 -24.66
N HIS A 179 -0.01 -4.82 -25.13
CA HIS A 179 0.98 -3.78 -24.91
C HIS A 179 0.36 -2.64 -24.10
N PRO A 180 1.03 -2.13 -23.08
CA PRO A 180 0.48 -1.06 -22.22
C PRO A 180 0.33 0.29 -22.94
N GLY A 181 0.71 0.35 -24.22
CA GLY A 181 0.77 1.61 -24.98
C GLY A 181 1.93 2.50 -24.54
N ALA A 182 2.32 3.41 -25.42
CA ALA A 182 3.22 4.49 -25.04
C ALA A 182 2.46 5.41 -24.06
N HIS A 183 2.94 5.51 -22.83
CA HIS A 183 2.47 6.54 -21.92
C HIS A 183 3.40 7.74 -22.12
N PRO A 184 2.95 8.84 -22.75
CA PRO A 184 3.73 10.05 -22.71
C PRO A 184 3.85 10.43 -21.22
N TYR A 185 5.02 10.21 -20.62
CA TYR A 185 5.33 10.86 -19.36
C TYR A 185 5.24 12.36 -19.65
N PRO A 186 4.39 13.11 -18.94
CA PRO A 186 4.46 14.56 -19.07
C PRO A 186 5.92 14.94 -18.79
N GLU A 187 6.53 15.59 -19.76
CA GLU A 187 7.88 16.10 -19.62
C GLU A 187 7.88 17.00 -18.37
N ARG A 188 8.59 16.56 -17.34
CA ARG A 188 8.68 17.34 -16.11
C ARG A 188 9.67 18.46 -16.37
N LEU A 189 9.16 19.56 -16.90
CA LEU A 189 9.94 20.77 -17.03
C LEU A 189 10.41 21.22 -15.64
N PRO A 190 11.66 21.65 -15.49
CA PRO A 190 12.12 22.32 -14.31
C PRO A 190 11.18 23.48 -13.95
N LEU A 191 10.97 23.72 -12.65
CA LEU A 191 10.26 24.91 -12.21
C LEU A 191 10.97 26.14 -12.76
N ASP A 192 10.23 27.05 -13.36
CA ASP A 192 10.77 28.34 -13.77
C ASP A 192 11.16 29.18 -12.54
N GLU A 193 11.94 30.21 -12.75
CA GLU A 193 12.45 31.07 -11.68
C GLU A 193 11.32 31.77 -10.91
N PHE A 194 10.23 32.12 -11.59
CA PHE A 194 9.07 32.74 -10.97
C PHE A 194 8.33 31.76 -10.04
N ALA A 195 8.10 30.53 -10.48
CA ALA A 195 7.48 29.50 -9.65
C ALA A 195 8.35 29.14 -8.44
N LEU A 196 9.69 29.11 -8.62
CA LEU A 196 10.61 28.89 -7.52
C LEU A 196 10.57 30.03 -6.50
N LYS A 197 10.62 31.29 -6.93
CA LYS A 197 10.49 32.48 -6.06
C LYS A 197 9.16 32.48 -5.31
N SER A 198 8.07 32.14 -5.99
CA SER A 198 6.75 31.99 -5.37
C SER A 198 6.73 30.92 -4.29
N ALA A 199 7.33 29.74 -4.56
CA ALA A 199 7.43 28.67 -3.58
C ALA A 199 8.25 29.06 -2.35
N VAL A 200 9.38 29.76 -2.54
CA VAL A 200 10.22 30.29 -1.44
C VAL A 200 9.45 31.31 -0.61
N SER A 201 8.73 32.23 -1.24
CA SER A 201 7.92 33.24 -0.55
C SER A 201 6.74 32.63 0.22
N ALA A 202 6.12 31.57 -0.31
CA ALA A 202 5.05 30.85 0.37
C ALA A 202 5.54 29.99 1.54
N ALA A 203 6.84 29.70 1.62
CA ALA A 203 7.44 28.88 2.67
C ALA A 203 7.67 29.70 3.96
N VAL A 204 6.58 29.97 4.68
CA VAL A 204 6.58 30.81 5.89
C VAL A 204 7.23 30.13 7.11
N THR A 205 7.22 28.79 7.19
CA THR A 205 7.81 28.05 8.30
C THR A 205 9.20 27.52 7.97
N PRO A 206 10.10 27.34 8.97
CA PRO A 206 11.42 26.73 8.75
C PRO A 206 11.35 25.35 8.09
N ALA A 207 10.36 24.53 8.47
CA ALA A 207 10.14 23.21 7.87
C ALA A 207 9.81 23.30 6.37
N LEU A 208 8.93 24.24 5.98
CA LEU A 208 8.61 24.45 4.57
C LEU A 208 9.80 24.98 3.77
N ARG A 209 10.60 25.87 4.35
CA ARG A 209 11.84 26.38 3.74
C ARG A 209 12.84 25.25 3.49
N LEU A 210 13.02 24.35 4.47
CA LEU A 210 13.85 23.15 4.31
C LEU A 210 13.34 22.26 3.18
N VAL A 211 12.03 21.97 3.11
CA VAL A 211 11.43 21.18 2.05
C VAL A 211 11.68 21.81 0.66
N VAL A 212 11.50 23.13 0.53
CA VAL A 212 11.75 23.83 -0.73
C VAL A 212 13.23 23.78 -1.10
N ALA A 213 14.13 24.00 -0.14
CA ALA A 213 15.58 23.94 -0.36
C ALA A 213 16.01 22.51 -0.81
N LEU A 214 15.57 21.46 -0.12
CA LEU A 214 15.88 20.07 -0.47
C LEU A 214 15.35 19.72 -1.86
N ALA A 215 14.15 20.17 -2.20
CA ALA A 215 13.56 19.89 -3.52
C ALA A 215 14.28 20.69 -4.63
N ALA A 216 14.58 21.98 -4.42
CA ALA A 216 15.12 22.87 -5.45
C ALA A 216 16.63 22.68 -5.66
N ILE A 217 17.41 22.51 -4.59
CA ILE A 217 18.88 22.44 -4.65
C ILE A 217 19.34 20.98 -4.85
N HIS A 218 18.73 20.05 -4.11
CA HIS A 218 19.16 18.64 -4.09
C HIS A 218 18.25 17.71 -4.94
N ALA A 219 17.24 18.25 -5.63
CA ALA A 219 16.25 17.47 -6.39
C ALA A 219 15.64 16.32 -5.58
N ALA A 220 15.54 16.50 -4.25
CA ALA A 220 15.07 15.46 -3.33
C ALA A 220 13.62 15.12 -3.61
N ARG A 221 13.34 13.81 -3.70
CA ARG A 221 11.98 13.32 -3.96
C ARG A 221 11.11 13.48 -2.71
N PRO A 222 9.79 13.71 -2.83
CA PRO A 222 8.89 13.85 -1.69
C PRO A 222 8.95 12.69 -0.70
N ARG A 223 9.22 11.47 -1.19
CA ARG A 223 9.39 10.30 -0.32
C ARG A 223 10.64 10.41 0.53
N THR A 224 11.76 10.80 -0.06
CA THR A 224 13.04 10.99 0.63
C THR A 224 12.92 12.05 1.70
N ILE A 225 12.30 13.21 1.36
CA ILE A 225 12.10 14.32 2.31
C ILE A 225 11.26 13.86 3.52
N ARG A 226 10.22 13.04 3.31
CA ARG A 226 9.40 12.52 4.42
C ARG A 226 10.08 11.49 5.30
N GLN A 227 11.12 10.86 4.81
CA GLN A 227 11.88 9.82 5.52
C GLN A 227 13.18 10.36 6.12
N LEU A 228 13.49 11.64 5.89
CA LEU A 228 14.69 12.30 6.42
C LEU A 228 14.63 12.32 7.95
N ALA A 229 15.62 11.73 8.59
CA ALA A 229 15.84 11.82 10.02
C ALA A 229 16.90 12.90 10.35
N LEU A 230 16.97 13.34 11.60
CA LEU A 230 17.98 14.30 12.02
C LEU A 230 19.40 13.76 11.87
N ASP A 231 19.57 12.46 12.04
CA ASP A 231 20.85 11.76 11.89
C ASP A 231 21.37 11.71 10.44
N ASP A 232 20.47 11.96 9.45
CA ASP A 232 20.84 12.07 8.04
C ASP A 232 21.40 13.45 7.68
N ILE A 233 21.43 14.40 8.63
CA ILE A 233 21.85 15.79 8.40
C ILE A 233 23.16 16.03 9.14
N ASP A 234 24.23 16.21 8.37
CA ASP A 234 25.52 16.66 8.92
C ASP A 234 25.44 18.18 9.17
N LEU A 235 25.31 18.53 10.44
CA LEU A 235 25.32 19.94 10.85
C LEU A 235 26.75 20.39 11.17
N PRO A 236 27.26 21.46 10.56
CA PRO A 236 28.59 21.98 10.90
C PRO A 236 28.65 22.33 12.38
N GLY A 237 29.39 21.56 13.17
CA GLY A 237 29.57 21.76 14.59
C GLY A 237 29.24 20.59 15.51
N GLY A 238 28.74 19.47 14.98
CA GLY A 238 28.50 18.24 15.72
C GLY A 238 29.43 17.13 15.28
N SER A 239 30.52 16.91 16.01
CA SER A 239 31.37 15.74 15.84
C SER A 239 30.61 14.48 16.34
N SER A 240 30.01 13.72 15.44
CA SER A 240 29.67 12.34 15.71
C SER A 240 30.01 11.50 14.47
N SER A 241 31.13 10.84 14.59
CA SER A 241 31.57 9.75 13.72
C SER A 241 30.51 8.65 13.73
N THR A 242 29.86 8.40 12.60
CA THR A 242 29.20 7.12 12.36
C THR A 242 29.43 6.68 10.93
N ALA A 243 29.86 5.43 10.84
CA ALA A 243 30.32 4.75 9.66
C ALA A 243 29.32 4.77 8.50
N SER A 244 29.83 5.07 7.34
CA SER A 244 29.19 4.93 6.02
C SER A 244 28.83 3.47 5.74
N PRO A 245 27.60 3.13 5.31
CA PRO A 245 27.38 1.84 4.67
C PRO A 245 27.81 1.93 3.20
N ALA A 246 28.76 1.09 2.84
CA ALA A 246 29.26 0.93 1.49
C ALA A 246 28.12 0.62 0.50
N LEU A 247 28.03 1.44 -0.53
CA LEU A 247 27.27 1.13 -1.74
C LEU A 247 28.00 0.03 -2.49
N SER A 248 27.48 -1.20 -2.44
CA SER A 248 27.88 -2.25 -3.38
C SER A 248 27.14 -2.07 -4.69
N THR A 249 27.87 -1.59 -5.68
CA THR A 249 27.55 -1.74 -7.10
C THR A 249 27.79 -3.19 -7.52
N SER A 250 26.79 -3.88 -8.00
CA SER A 250 26.83 -4.92 -9.03
C SER A 250 25.43 -5.10 -9.62
#